data_101285034ea98a2234b29b270ec0efaf
#
_entry.id   101285034ea98a2234b29b270ec0efaf
#
_cell.length_a   1.000
_cell.length_b   1.000
_cell.length_c   1.000
_cell.angle_alpha   90.00
_cell.angle_beta   90.00
_cell.angle_gamma   90.00
#
_symmetry.space_group_name_H-M   'P 1'
#
loop_
_entity.id
_entity.type
_entity.pdbx_description
1 polymer ?
#
loop_
_entity_poly.entity_id
_entity_poly.type
_entity_poly.pdbx_seq_one_letter_code
_entity_poly.pdbx_strand_id
1 'polypeptide(L)'
;MLAITQKSPAKINLFLHITGKRVDGYHNLQTVFRLIDLYDTLTFTVMDKAIGSHLPIQLVSDNPVTEQPTDNLIVKAATALLAFAKNNALFTQAQIAQLPLIDIHLDKKIPMGAGLGGGSSNGATTLMMLNTLWQLGLNKKQLCQIGASLGADVPIFIFGQDAIAEGIGEILTPITLPSQQFLLLKPDAHINTAALFQHPNLQRNCTHFDHTRLSQQRQDFCDILSPAFSNVFEPVVEALAPSVATALTYLKSLSTLTGTTPRLTGSGSCVFLPLPLTGSRHVPADMLSTWQHQAPTPSYIVKTLARGSPDRQIF
;
A
#
# COMPACT_ATOMS: atom_id res chain seq x y z
N MET A 1 24.60 6.78 19.68
CA MET A 1 23.20 6.83 19.25
C MET A 1 23.03 5.87 18.07
N LEU A 2 22.13 4.89 18.13
CA LEU A 2 21.87 3.94 17.04
C LEU A 2 20.75 4.52 16.18
N ALA A 3 21.00 4.73 14.89
CA ALA A 3 19.99 5.16 13.92
C ALA A 3 19.85 4.12 12.81
N ILE A 4 18.62 3.70 12.50
CA ILE A 4 18.31 2.73 11.46
C ILE A 4 17.31 3.34 10.51
N THR A 5 17.66 3.38 9.23
CA THR A 5 16.78 3.90 8.17
C THR A 5 16.14 2.75 7.41
N GLN A 6 14.81 2.82 7.23
CA GLN A 6 14.03 1.81 6.52
C GLN A 6 13.17 2.45 5.43
N LYS A 7 13.10 1.78 4.28
CA LYS A 7 12.19 2.13 3.20
C LYS A 7 10.81 1.52 3.45
N SER A 8 9.79 2.31 3.24
CA SER A 8 8.38 1.94 3.38
C SER A 8 7.72 1.99 2.00
N PRO A 9 7.56 0.84 1.30
CA PRO A 9 7.16 0.82 -0.10
C PRO A 9 5.67 1.14 -0.29
N ALA A 10 5.31 1.59 -1.49
CA ALA A 10 3.92 1.66 -1.94
C ALA A 10 3.42 0.31 -2.48
N LYS A 11 2.10 0.20 -2.66
CA LYS A 11 1.45 -0.91 -3.38
C LYS A 11 0.55 -0.39 -4.48
N ILE A 12 0.25 -1.24 -5.44
CA ILE A 12 -0.87 -1.09 -6.38
C ILE A 12 -1.78 -2.31 -6.32
N ASN A 13 -3.02 -2.12 -6.77
CA ASN A 13 -3.98 -3.21 -7.00
C ASN A 13 -4.01 -3.50 -8.49
N LEU A 14 -3.68 -4.72 -8.93
CA LEU A 14 -3.74 -5.07 -10.34
C LEU A 14 -5.17 -5.19 -10.86
N PHE A 15 -6.11 -5.57 -10.02
CA PHE A 15 -7.56 -5.45 -10.13
C PHE A 15 -8.14 -5.32 -8.73
N LEU A 16 -9.41 -4.93 -8.60
CA LEU A 16 -10.09 -4.89 -7.30
C LEU A 16 -11.57 -5.21 -7.50
N HIS A 17 -12.00 -6.32 -6.95
CA HIS A 17 -13.39 -6.77 -6.95
C HIS A 17 -14.01 -6.65 -5.57
N ILE A 18 -15.30 -6.36 -5.52
CA ILE A 18 -16.16 -6.59 -4.37
C ILE A 18 -17.00 -7.82 -4.68
N THR A 19 -16.82 -8.88 -3.88
CA THR A 19 -17.45 -10.19 -4.08
C THR A 19 -18.69 -10.39 -3.23
N GLY A 20 -18.99 -9.46 -2.33
CA GLY A 20 -20.19 -9.49 -1.50
C GLY A 20 -20.15 -8.49 -0.36
N LYS A 21 -21.32 -8.25 0.25
CA LYS A 21 -21.46 -7.46 1.47
C LYS A 21 -21.60 -8.40 2.68
N ARG A 22 -20.88 -8.09 3.75
CA ARG A 22 -20.86 -8.85 5.00
C ARG A 22 -21.98 -8.38 5.94
N VAL A 23 -22.32 -9.21 6.90
CA VAL A 23 -23.31 -8.88 7.94
C VAL A 23 -22.85 -7.79 8.89
N ASP A 24 -21.52 -7.60 9.03
CA ASP A 24 -20.90 -6.56 9.83
C ASP A 24 -20.82 -5.20 9.12
N GLY A 25 -21.37 -5.12 7.88
CA GLY A 25 -21.40 -3.91 7.07
C GLY A 25 -20.18 -3.71 6.17
N TYR A 26 -19.10 -4.46 6.36
CA TYR A 26 -17.95 -4.48 5.46
C TYR A 26 -18.26 -5.21 4.15
N HIS A 27 -17.32 -5.11 3.20
CA HIS A 27 -17.41 -5.80 1.91
C HIS A 27 -16.29 -6.81 1.79
N ASN A 28 -16.61 -8.01 1.29
CA ASN A 28 -15.59 -8.95 0.87
C ASN A 28 -14.96 -8.44 -0.43
N LEU A 29 -13.63 -8.38 -0.42
CA LEU A 29 -12.82 -7.96 -1.55
C LEU A 29 -12.07 -9.17 -2.13
N GLN A 30 -11.68 -9.06 -3.40
CA GLN A 30 -10.63 -9.87 -3.99
C GLN A 30 -9.77 -8.98 -4.87
N THR A 31 -8.47 -9.01 -4.65
CA THR A 31 -7.49 -8.21 -5.39
C THR A 31 -6.16 -8.95 -5.48
N VAL A 32 -5.30 -8.49 -6.37
CA VAL A 32 -3.88 -8.82 -6.33
C VAL A 32 -3.09 -7.56 -5.99
N PHE A 33 -2.46 -7.58 -4.82
CA PHE A 33 -1.53 -6.53 -4.41
C PHE A 33 -0.16 -6.75 -5.04
N ARG A 34 0.43 -5.65 -5.45
CA ARG A 34 1.78 -5.60 -5.96
C ARG A 34 2.58 -4.49 -5.29
N LEU A 35 3.74 -4.83 -4.71
CA LEU A 35 4.64 -3.86 -4.11
C LEU A 35 5.50 -3.20 -5.19
N ILE A 36 5.68 -1.87 -5.09
CA ILE A 36 6.43 -1.06 -6.05
C ILE A 36 7.51 -0.21 -5.37
N ASP A 37 8.54 0.18 -6.13
CA ASP A 37 9.72 0.90 -5.67
C ASP A 37 9.53 2.42 -5.50
N LEU A 38 8.33 2.82 -5.09
CA LEU A 38 8.03 4.15 -4.59
C LEU A 38 7.97 4.09 -3.07
N TYR A 39 8.80 4.88 -2.36
CA TYR A 39 8.99 4.72 -0.92
C TYR A 39 8.78 6.01 -0.16
N ASP A 40 8.22 5.90 1.04
CA ASP A 40 8.56 6.78 2.15
C ASP A 40 9.82 6.25 2.85
N THR A 41 10.48 7.08 3.61
CA THR A 41 11.66 6.68 4.40
C THR A 41 11.40 7.00 5.87
N LEU A 42 11.61 5.99 6.73
CA LEU A 42 11.52 6.15 8.18
C LEU A 42 12.91 5.93 8.79
N THR A 43 13.38 6.89 9.57
CA THR A 43 14.62 6.76 10.36
C THR A 43 14.26 6.63 11.83
N PHE A 44 14.69 5.53 12.43
CA PHE A 44 14.46 5.20 13.84
C PHE A 44 15.74 5.44 14.61
N THR A 45 15.74 6.38 15.54
CA THR A 45 16.88 6.71 16.39
C THR A 45 16.59 6.31 17.83
N VAL A 46 17.42 5.43 18.36
CA VAL A 46 17.35 5.03 19.77
C VAL A 46 17.93 6.16 20.61
N MET A 47 17.08 6.78 21.44
CA MET A 47 17.43 7.87 22.32
C MET A 47 17.64 7.36 23.75
N ASP A 48 18.41 8.09 24.53
CA ASP A 48 18.44 7.91 25.97
C ASP A 48 17.03 8.20 26.53
N LYS A 49 16.68 7.48 27.60
CA LYS A 49 15.34 7.44 28.16
C LYS A 49 14.77 8.86 28.42
N ALA A 50 13.66 9.20 27.80
CA ALA A 50 12.86 10.34 28.21
C ALA A 50 12.08 9.99 29.48
N ILE A 51 12.25 10.77 30.54
CA ILE A 51 11.52 10.61 31.79
C ILE A 51 10.06 11.05 31.53
N GLY A 52 9.10 10.13 31.70
CA GLY A 52 7.67 10.46 31.84
C GLY A 52 6.78 10.31 30.63
N SER A 53 7.21 9.74 29.49
CA SER A 53 6.28 9.49 28.37
C SER A 53 5.53 8.18 28.51
N HIS A 54 4.20 8.20 28.36
CA HIS A 54 3.36 6.98 28.35
C HIS A 54 3.59 6.13 27.09
N LEU A 55 4.04 6.75 26.00
CA LEU A 55 4.36 6.09 24.72
C LEU A 55 5.83 6.37 24.40
N PRO A 56 6.72 5.35 24.35
CA PRO A 56 8.15 5.54 24.16
C PRO A 56 8.53 5.76 22.68
N ILE A 57 7.80 6.60 21.99
CA ILE A 57 8.13 7.11 20.65
C ILE A 57 7.92 8.62 20.58
N GLN A 58 8.70 9.26 19.72
CA GLN A 58 8.48 10.63 19.22
C GLN A 58 8.43 10.56 17.70
N LEU A 59 7.41 11.18 17.09
CA LEU A 59 7.29 11.26 15.63
C LEU A 59 7.64 12.69 15.18
N VAL A 60 8.56 12.77 14.24
CA VAL A 60 8.94 14.00 13.55
C VAL A 60 8.67 13.80 12.06
N SER A 61 8.06 14.77 11.43
CA SER A 61 7.83 14.79 9.98
C SER A 61 7.96 16.23 9.47
N ASP A 62 8.65 16.39 8.35
CA ASP A 62 8.84 17.71 7.73
C ASP A 62 7.51 18.34 7.28
N ASN A 63 6.53 17.47 6.94
CA ASN A 63 5.18 17.88 6.62
C ASN A 63 4.18 17.09 7.48
N PRO A 64 3.28 17.75 8.23
CA PRO A 64 2.24 17.07 8.99
C PRO A 64 1.36 16.24 8.04
N VAL A 65 1.22 14.93 8.33
CA VAL A 65 0.46 13.97 7.51
C VAL A 65 -0.96 13.80 8.03
N THR A 66 -1.22 14.22 9.27
CA THR A 66 -2.52 14.16 9.94
C THR A 66 -2.71 15.39 10.79
N GLU A 67 -3.96 15.81 10.98
CA GLU A 67 -4.30 16.97 11.83
C GLU A 67 -3.90 16.72 13.29
N GLN A 68 -4.15 15.52 13.79
CA GLN A 68 -3.74 15.09 15.12
C GLN A 68 -2.62 14.04 15.00
N PRO A 69 -1.51 14.20 15.74
CA PRO A 69 -0.42 13.20 15.73
C PRO A 69 -0.90 11.77 16.07
N THR A 70 -1.89 11.65 16.94
CA THR A 70 -2.50 10.38 17.37
C THR A 70 -3.24 9.66 16.24
N ASP A 71 -3.61 10.36 15.16
CA ASP A 71 -4.26 9.77 14.00
C ASP A 71 -3.27 9.15 13.02
N ASN A 72 -1.99 9.47 13.15
CA ASN A 72 -0.96 8.89 12.32
C ASN A 72 -0.78 7.40 12.59
N LEU A 73 -0.75 6.59 11.52
CA LEU A 73 -0.61 5.13 11.63
C LEU A 73 0.73 4.70 12.26
N ILE A 74 1.76 5.52 12.24
CA ILE A 74 3.02 5.28 12.98
C ILE A 74 2.73 5.27 14.48
N VAL A 75 2.03 6.28 14.99
CA VAL A 75 1.67 6.39 16.41
C VAL A 75 0.69 5.29 16.81
N LYS A 76 -0.33 5.04 15.99
CA LYS A 76 -1.28 3.95 16.20
C LYS A 76 -0.59 2.58 16.22
N ALA A 77 0.39 2.35 15.36
CA ALA A 77 1.17 1.12 15.31
C ALA A 77 1.97 0.88 16.61
N ALA A 78 2.67 1.90 17.10
CA ALA A 78 3.39 1.81 18.36
C ALA A 78 2.45 1.51 19.54
N THR A 79 1.32 2.22 19.59
CA THR A 79 0.29 2.02 20.64
C THR A 79 -0.30 0.61 20.60
N ALA A 80 -0.67 0.12 19.42
CA ALA A 80 -1.23 -1.23 19.25
C ALA A 80 -0.22 -2.32 19.61
N LEU A 81 1.05 -2.12 19.24
CA LEU A 81 2.13 -3.05 19.55
C LEU A 81 2.35 -3.18 21.07
N LEU A 82 2.37 -2.07 21.80
CA LEU A 82 2.49 -2.07 23.27
C LEU A 82 1.25 -2.66 23.94
N ALA A 83 0.06 -2.35 23.45
CA ALA A 83 -1.17 -2.94 23.95
C ALA A 83 -1.17 -4.47 23.77
N PHE A 84 -0.72 -4.95 22.60
CA PHE A 84 -0.57 -6.38 22.35
C PHE A 84 0.45 -7.02 23.29
N ALA A 85 1.62 -6.40 23.48
CA ALA A 85 2.67 -6.89 24.37
C ALA A 85 2.17 -7.00 25.82
N LYS A 86 1.42 -6.00 26.30
CA LYS A 86 0.82 -5.98 27.63
C LYS A 86 -0.26 -7.07 27.78
N ASN A 87 -1.19 -7.15 26.83
CA ASN A 87 -2.32 -8.09 26.90
C ASN A 87 -1.90 -9.55 26.80
N ASN A 88 -0.74 -9.83 26.17
CA ASN A 88 -0.16 -11.17 26.07
C ASN A 88 0.95 -11.44 27.10
N ALA A 89 1.08 -10.61 28.12
CA ALA A 89 2.05 -10.72 29.19
C ALA A 89 3.53 -10.85 28.71
N LEU A 90 3.83 -10.29 27.53
CA LEU A 90 5.22 -10.22 27.01
C LEU A 90 6.04 -9.22 27.82
N PHE A 91 5.40 -8.11 28.24
CA PHE A 91 5.98 -7.08 29.07
C PHE A 91 5.06 -6.71 30.24
N THR A 92 5.67 -6.53 31.40
CA THR A 92 5.02 -5.87 32.54
C THR A 92 4.99 -4.36 32.33
N GLN A 93 4.15 -3.67 33.08
CA GLN A 93 4.10 -2.20 33.05
C GLN A 93 5.46 -1.57 33.41
N ALA A 94 6.21 -2.20 34.34
CA ALA A 94 7.55 -1.74 34.70
C ALA A 94 8.56 -1.88 33.56
N GLN A 95 8.50 -2.96 32.79
CA GLN A 95 9.34 -3.17 31.61
C GLN A 95 8.99 -2.19 30.48
N ILE A 96 7.69 -1.95 30.24
CA ILE A 96 7.24 -0.94 29.27
C ILE A 96 7.79 0.45 29.64
N ALA A 97 7.74 0.80 30.92
CA ALA A 97 8.29 2.06 31.42
C ALA A 97 9.82 2.18 31.29
N GLN A 98 10.53 1.07 30.99
CA GLN A 98 11.99 1.03 30.80
C GLN A 98 12.38 0.94 29.33
N LEU A 99 11.42 0.86 28.38
CA LEU A 99 11.75 0.84 26.96
C LEU A 99 12.48 2.13 26.55
N PRO A 100 13.46 2.02 25.63
CA PRO A 100 14.13 3.18 25.10
C PRO A 100 13.13 4.06 24.32
N LEU A 101 13.29 5.37 24.38
CA LEU A 101 12.57 6.28 23.51
C LEU A 101 13.09 6.09 22.08
N ILE A 102 12.20 5.94 21.14
CA ILE A 102 12.53 5.87 19.71
C ILE A 102 12.03 7.16 19.03
N ASP A 103 12.99 7.96 18.55
CA ASP A 103 12.68 9.08 17.68
C ASP A 103 12.50 8.55 16.25
N ILE A 104 11.33 8.81 15.65
CA ILE A 104 10.95 8.33 14.31
C ILE A 104 10.82 9.56 13.40
N HIS A 105 11.72 9.70 12.45
CA HIS A 105 11.66 10.72 11.42
C HIS A 105 11.06 10.14 10.14
N LEU A 106 9.99 10.78 9.63
CA LEU A 106 9.27 10.40 8.40
C LEU A 106 9.59 11.36 7.26
N ASP A 107 10.29 10.88 6.22
CA ASP A 107 10.39 11.54 4.90
C ASP A 107 9.29 10.99 3.98
N LYS A 108 8.27 11.80 3.72
CA LYS A 108 7.04 11.42 3.01
C LYS A 108 7.13 11.73 1.52
N LYS A 109 7.17 10.69 0.67
CA LYS A 109 7.24 10.78 -0.80
C LYS A 109 6.07 10.11 -1.50
N ILE A 110 5.49 9.07 -0.90
CA ILE A 110 4.30 8.42 -1.44
C ILE A 110 3.12 9.40 -1.32
N PRO A 111 2.42 9.70 -2.43
CA PRO A 111 1.25 10.57 -2.41
C PRO A 111 0.18 10.11 -1.42
N MET A 112 -0.35 11.05 -0.63
CA MET A 112 -1.39 10.77 0.35
C MET A 112 -2.76 10.65 -0.30
N GLY A 113 -3.62 9.76 0.23
CA GLY A 113 -5.00 9.58 -0.23
C GLY A 113 -5.12 9.11 -1.68
N ALA A 114 -4.09 8.45 -2.21
CA ALA A 114 -3.94 8.15 -3.63
C ALA A 114 -4.11 6.65 -3.99
N GLY A 115 -4.59 5.81 -3.08
CA GLY A 115 -4.77 4.37 -3.32
C GLY A 115 -3.47 3.55 -3.27
N LEU A 116 -2.34 4.15 -2.87
CA LEU A 116 -1.00 3.55 -2.86
C LEU A 116 -0.60 2.92 -1.51
N GLY A 117 -1.40 3.06 -0.48
CA GLY A 117 -1.19 2.45 0.83
C GLY A 117 -0.03 3.03 1.66
N GLY A 118 0.45 4.24 1.36
CA GLY A 118 1.63 4.82 2.02
C GLY A 118 1.54 4.89 3.54
N GLY A 119 0.42 5.35 4.10
CA GLY A 119 0.21 5.38 5.55
C GLY A 119 0.22 3.98 6.18
N SER A 120 -0.43 3.00 5.53
CA SER A 120 -0.45 1.60 5.97
C SER A 120 0.95 0.97 5.91
N SER A 121 1.74 1.33 4.89
CA SER A 121 3.14 0.93 4.78
C SER A 121 3.99 1.49 5.92
N ASN A 122 3.80 2.79 6.25
CA ASN A 122 4.51 3.41 7.37
C ASN A 122 4.17 2.74 8.70
N GLY A 123 2.88 2.44 8.93
CA GLY A 123 2.44 1.69 10.11
C GLY A 123 3.04 0.28 10.18
N ALA A 124 3.08 -0.43 9.06
CA ALA A 124 3.69 -1.76 8.95
C ALA A 124 5.20 -1.72 9.25
N THR A 125 5.93 -0.79 8.63
CA THR A 125 7.35 -0.57 8.87
C THR A 125 7.60 -0.26 10.35
N THR A 126 6.76 0.56 10.95
CA THR A 126 6.85 0.88 12.39
C THR A 126 6.63 -0.35 13.27
N LEU A 127 5.60 -1.17 13.00
CA LEU A 127 5.36 -2.42 13.74
C LEU A 127 6.58 -3.33 13.71
N MET A 128 7.16 -3.54 12.53
CA MET A 128 8.31 -4.41 12.34
C MET A 128 9.55 -3.88 13.05
N MET A 129 9.85 -2.58 12.89
CA MET A 129 11.03 -1.96 13.51
C MET A 129 10.94 -1.90 15.02
N LEU A 130 9.79 -1.50 15.58
CA LEU A 130 9.61 -1.45 17.02
C LEU A 130 9.60 -2.86 17.65
N ASN A 131 9.07 -3.88 16.95
CA ASN A 131 9.20 -5.27 17.39
C ASN A 131 10.67 -5.68 17.59
N THR A 132 11.54 -5.26 16.66
CA THR A 132 12.98 -5.51 16.75
C THR A 132 13.65 -4.66 17.82
N LEU A 133 13.42 -3.34 17.82
CA LEU A 133 14.08 -2.40 18.73
C LEU A 133 13.67 -2.62 20.19
N TRP A 134 12.45 -3.01 20.45
CA TRP A 134 11.94 -3.35 21.78
C TRP A 134 12.09 -4.84 22.11
N GLN A 135 12.66 -5.65 21.20
CA GLN A 135 12.95 -7.08 21.41
C GLN A 135 11.70 -7.89 21.81
N LEU A 136 10.53 -7.61 21.20
CA LEU A 136 9.28 -8.30 21.54
C LEU A 136 9.22 -9.75 21.03
N GLY A 137 10.00 -10.09 20.00
CA GLY A 137 10.06 -11.43 19.42
C GLY A 137 8.78 -11.89 18.71
N LEU A 138 7.92 -10.96 18.31
CA LEU A 138 6.69 -11.30 17.59
C LEU A 138 7.01 -11.81 16.18
N ASN A 139 6.34 -12.89 15.80
CA ASN A 139 6.45 -13.42 14.45
C ASN A 139 5.59 -12.65 13.45
N LYS A 140 5.81 -12.90 12.16
CA LYS A 140 5.11 -12.22 11.06
C LYS A 140 3.58 -12.34 11.16
N LYS A 141 3.05 -13.49 11.57
CA LYS A 141 1.60 -13.72 11.72
C LYS A 141 1.00 -12.82 12.81
N GLN A 142 1.67 -12.70 13.94
CA GLN A 142 1.25 -11.81 15.04
C GLN A 142 1.28 -10.35 14.62
N LEU A 143 2.35 -9.93 13.92
CA LEU A 143 2.45 -8.57 13.39
C LEU A 143 1.35 -8.27 12.36
N CYS A 144 1.04 -9.21 11.46
CA CYS A 144 -0.09 -9.06 10.53
C CYS A 144 -1.44 -8.93 11.26
N GLN A 145 -1.61 -9.67 12.36
CA GLN A 145 -2.81 -9.60 13.21
C GLN A 145 -2.99 -8.22 13.83
N ILE A 146 -1.90 -7.65 14.39
CA ILE A 146 -1.88 -6.27 14.90
C ILE A 146 -2.13 -5.30 13.74
N GLY A 147 -1.45 -5.49 12.61
CA GLY A 147 -1.58 -4.65 11.43
C GLY A 147 -3.01 -4.58 10.89
N ALA A 148 -3.72 -5.71 10.85
CA ALA A 148 -5.11 -5.77 10.39
C ALA A 148 -6.06 -4.92 11.24
N SER A 149 -5.79 -4.76 12.55
CA SER A 149 -6.57 -3.86 13.42
C SER A 149 -6.33 -2.38 13.16
N LEU A 150 -5.21 -2.03 12.51
CA LEU A 150 -4.86 -0.65 12.13
C LEU A 150 -5.42 -0.25 10.77
N GLY A 151 -5.53 -1.22 9.86
CA GLY A 151 -6.07 -1.01 8.53
C GLY A 151 -5.88 -2.23 7.63
N ALA A 152 -6.81 -2.43 6.70
CA ALA A 152 -6.87 -3.59 5.82
C ALA A 152 -5.61 -3.76 4.93
N ASP A 153 -4.97 -2.65 4.56
CA ASP A 153 -3.76 -2.66 3.73
C ASP A 153 -2.45 -2.83 4.55
N VAL A 154 -2.47 -2.77 5.91
CA VAL A 154 -1.23 -2.91 6.69
C VAL A 154 -0.59 -4.30 6.55
N PRO A 155 -1.36 -5.40 6.57
CA PRO A 155 -0.81 -6.75 6.46
C PRO A 155 0.03 -7.00 5.21
N ILE A 156 -0.30 -6.43 4.04
CA ILE A 156 0.46 -6.69 2.80
C ILE A 156 1.91 -6.21 2.91
N PHE A 157 2.15 -5.11 3.61
CA PHE A 157 3.49 -4.56 3.80
C PHE A 157 4.32 -5.38 4.79
N ILE A 158 3.67 -5.96 5.82
CA ILE A 158 4.31 -6.92 6.74
C ILE A 158 4.56 -8.24 6.00
N PHE A 159 3.63 -8.68 5.17
CA PHE A 159 3.76 -9.88 4.33
C PHE A 159 4.95 -9.77 3.38
N GLY A 160 5.20 -8.59 2.82
CA GLY A 160 6.42 -8.22 2.12
C GLY A 160 6.59 -8.84 0.73
N GLN A 161 5.52 -9.35 0.10
CA GLN A 161 5.55 -9.88 -1.27
C GLN A 161 4.20 -9.72 -1.95
N ASP A 162 4.18 -9.89 -3.30
CA ASP A 162 2.94 -9.84 -4.06
C ASP A 162 1.98 -10.93 -3.58
N ALA A 163 0.70 -10.60 -3.43
CA ALA A 163 -0.29 -11.51 -2.87
C ALA A 163 -1.67 -11.33 -3.49
N ILE A 164 -2.39 -12.44 -3.60
CA ILE A 164 -3.85 -12.45 -3.68
C ILE A 164 -4.35 -12.03 -2.29
N ALA A 165 -5.24 -11.05 -2.23
CA ALA A 165 -5.83 -10.58 -1.00
C ALA A 165 -7.35 -10.75 -1.02
N GLU A 166 -7.88 -11.26 0.07
CA GLU A 166 -9.29 -11.57 0.29
C GLU A 166 -9.76 -11.05 1.65
N GLY A 167 -11.00 -11.34 2.03
CA GLY A 167 -11.61 -10.73 3.21
C GLY A 167 -11.90 -9.25 2.96
N ILE A 168 -11.45 -8.37 3.85
CA ILE A 168 -11.44 -6.92 3.63
C ILE A 168 -10.10 -6.44 3.00
N GLY A 169 -9.18 -7.37 2.69
CA GLY A 169 -7.84 -7.15 2.14
C GLY A 169 -6.72 -7.76 3.01
N GLU A 170 -7.06 -8.36 4.14
CA GLU A 170 -6.12 -8.86 5.16
C GLU A 170 -5.73 -10.33 4.99
N ILE A 171 -6.50 -11.13 4.24
CA ILE A 171 -6.23 -12.55 4.02
C ILE A 171 -5.32 -12.66 2.79
N LEU A 172 -4.05 -12.99 3.01
CA LEU A 172 -3.01 -12.91 2.00
C LEU A 172 -2.50 -14.29 1.59
N THR A 173 -2.57 -14.59 0.31
CA THR A 173 -1.97 -15.78 -0.32
C THR A 173 -0.88 -15.33 -1.29
N PRO A 174 0.36 -15.87 -1.18
CA PRO A 174 1.46 -15.43 -2.04
C PRO A 174 1.19 -15.77 -3.51
N ILE A 175 1.53 -14.86 -4.42
CA ILE A 175 1.49 -15.09 -5.86
C ILE A 175 2.82 -14.71 -6.49
N THR A 176 3.25 -15.49 -7.49
CA THR A 176 4.44 -15.17 -8.27
C THR A 176 4.05 -14.49 -9.57
N LEU A 177 4.49 -13.25 -9.73
CA LEU A 177 4.26 -12.45 -10.92
C LEU A 177 5.60 -12.09 -11.58
N PRO A 178 5.62 -11.87 -12.90
CA PRO A 178 6.82 -11.40 -13.59
C PRO A 178 7.20 -9.99 -13.11
N SER A 179 8.48 -9.64 -13.15
CA SER A 179 8.91 -8.24 -12.94
C SER A 179 8.21 -7.33 -13.94
N GLN A 180 7.85 -6.12 -13.51
CA GLN A 180 7.08 -5.19 -14.32
C GLN A 180 7.43 -3.74 -13.97
N GLN A 181 7.26 -2.85 -14.93
CA GLN A 181 7.39 -1.41 -14.75
C GLN A 181 6.02 -0.76 -15.01
N PHE A 182 5.78 0.39 -14.42
CA PHE A 182 4.52 1.12 -14.56
C PHE A 182 4.77 2.61 -14.74
N LEU A 183 3.97 3.24 -15.58
CA LEU A 183 3.76 4.68 -15.56
C LEU A 183 2.57 4.96 -14.64
N LEU A 184 2.84 5.58 -13.50
CA LEU A 184 1.86 5.95 -12.47
C LEU A 184 1.58 7.46 -12.58
N LEU A 185 0.32 7.84 -12.60
CA LEU A 185 -0.14 9.23 -12.55
C LEU A 185 -0.88 9.50 -11.24
N LYS A 186 -0.64 10.67 -10.66
CA LYS A 186 -1.31 11.15 -9.44
C LYS A 186 -2.22 12.33 -9.76
N PRO A 187 -3.49 12.11 -10.14
CA PRO A 187 -4.47 13.18 -10.30
C PRO A 187 -4.70 13.96 -9.00
N ASP A 188 -4.97 15.24 -9.12
CA ASP A 188 -5.36 16.06 -7.98
C ASP A 188 -6.86 15.86 -7.71
N ALA A 189 -7.14 14.82 -6.91
CA ALA A 189 -8.47 14.49 -6.44
C ALA A 189 -8.38 13.86 -5.05
N HIS A 190 -9.29 14.25 -4.17
CA HIS A 190 -9.50 13.62 -2.88
C HIS A 190 -10.71 12.69 -2.96
N ILE A 191 -10.50 11.40 -2.77
CA ILE A 191 -11.55 10.37 -2.86
C ILE A 191 -11.88 9.85 -1.46
N ASN A 192 -13.11 10.05 -1.04
CA ASN A 192 -13.59 9.47 0.22
C ASN A 192 -13.97 8.00 0.00
N THR A 193 -13.10 7.10 0.43
CA THR A 193 -13.28 5.65 0.27
C THR A 193 -14.58 5.14 0.91
N ALA A 194 -14.96 5.67 2.09
CA ALA A 194 -16.19 5.24 2.75
C ALA A 194 -17.44 5.62 1.93
N ALA A 195 -17.44 6.81 1.32
CA ALA A 195 -18.52 7.24 0.43
C ALA A 195 -18.58 6.39 -0.85
N LEU A 196 -17.43 5.98 -1.41
CA LEU A 196 -17.40 5.07 -2.57
C LEU A 196 -18.08 3.73 -2.26
N PHE A 197 -17.80 3.13 -1.11
CA PHE A 197 -18.44 1.86 -0.73
C PHE A 197 -19.96 1.96 -0.60
N GLN A 198 -20.51 3.16 -0.40
CA GLN A 198 -21.96 3.42 -0.31
C GLN A 198 -22.56 3.89 -1.63
N HIS A 199 -21.73 4.15 -2.65
CA HIS A 199 -22.20 4.74 -3.91
C HIS A 199 -23.18 3.80 -4.63
N PRO A 200 -24.35 4.28 -5.12
CA PRO A 200 -25.40 3.43 -5.70
C PRO A 200 -24.92 2.65 -6.94
N ASN A 201 -24.06 3.24 -7.74
CA ASN A 201 -23.54 2.62 -8.98
C ASN A 201 -22.34 1.70 -8.74
N LEU A 202 -21.91 1.47 -7.48
CA LEU A 202 -20.81 0.57 -7.20
C LEU A 202 -21.23 -0.89 -7.39
N GLN A 203 -20.50 -1.63 -8.21
CA GLN A 203 -20.70 -3.07 -8.37
C GLN A 203 -20.20 -3.81 -7.12
N ARG A 204 -21.04 -4.67 -6.51
CA ARG A 204 -20.75 -5.36 -5.25
C ARG A 204 -20.91 -6.89 -5.32
N ASN A 205 -21.06 -7.44 -6.51
CA ASN A 205 -21.34 -8.86 -6.76
C ASN A 205 -20.44 -9.42 -7.87
N CYS A 206 -19.18 -9.02 -7.87
CA CYS A 206 -18.20 -9.56 -8.81
C CYS A 206 -17.99 -11.06 -8.57
N THR A 207 -17.69 -11.77 -9.65
CA THR A 207 -17.29 -13.16 -9.56
C THR A 207 -16.02 -13.29 -8.73
N HIS A 208 -16.05 -14.19 -7.75
CA HIS A 208 -14.86 -14.61 -7.02
C HIS A 208 -14.09 -15.63 -7.88
N PHE A 209 -12.78 -15.46 -7.97
CA PHE A 209 -11.89 -16.38 -8.68
C PHE A 209 -11.11 -17.23 -7.69
N ASP A 210 -11.01 -18.52 -7.96
CA ASP A 210 -10.13 -19.39 -7.18
C ASP A 210 -8.65 -19.07 -7.41
N HIS A 211 -7.81 -19.42 -6.44
CA HIS A 211 -6.38 -19.12 -6.47
C HIS A 211 -5.64 -19.81 -7.62
N THR A 212 -6.13 -20.99 -8.04
CA THR A 212 -5.56 -21.73 -9.17
C THR A 212 -5.75 -20.93 -10.45
N ARG A 213 -6.96 -20.43 -10.69
CA ARG A 213 -7.27 -19.56 -11.82
C ARG A 213 -6.41 -18.30 -11.82
N LEU A 214 -6.32 -17.60 -10.69
CA LEU A 214 -5.50 -16.38 -10.58
C LEU A 214 -4.00 -16.67 -10.84
N SER A 215 -3.50 -17.82 -10.39
CA SER A 215 -2.11 -18.21 -10.62
C SER A 215 -1.83 -18.63 -12.07
N GLN A 216 -2.78 -19.25 -12.73
CA GLN A 216 -2.64 -19.73 -14.12
C GLN A 216 -2.91 -18.62 -15.14
N GLN A 217 -3.90 -17.77 -14.89
CA GLN A 217 -4.39 -16.73 -15.80
C GLN A 217 -3.84 -15.33 -15.42
N ARG A 218 -2.65 -15.25 -14.81
CA ARG A 218 -2.05 -13.97 -14.39
C ARG A 218 -1.89 -12.94 -15.52
N GLN A 219 -1.78 -13.37 -16.77
CA GLN A 219 -1.71 -12.49 -17.94
C GLN A 219 -3.00 -11.68 -18.14
N ASP A 220 -4.15 -12.22 -17.68
CA ASP A 220 -5.46 -11.60 -17.81
C ASP A 220 -5.61 -10.32 -16.95
N PHE A 221 -4.70 -10.09 -16.01
CA PHE A 221 -4.73 -8.92 -15.13
C PHE A 221 -3.35 -8.24 -14.93
N CYS A 222 -2.25 -8.79 -15.46
CA CYS A 222 -0.94 -8.13 -15.38
C CYS A 222 -0.82 -6.99 -16.39
N ASP A 223 -0.81 -7.30 -17.67
CA ASP A 223 -0.61 -6.33 -18.76
C ASP A 223 -1.95 -5.84 -19.31
N ILE A 224 -2.79 -6.75 -19.76
CA ILE A 224 -4.11 -6.47 -20.30
C ILE A 224 -5.15 -6.89 -19.27
N LEU A 225 -6.08 -6.00 -18.94
CA LEU A 225 -7.27 -6.38 -18.19
C LEU A 225 -8.25 -7.07 -19.14
N SER A 226 -8.42 -8.38 -18.98
CA SER A 226 -9.54 -9.06 -19.62
C SER A 226 -10.87 -8.57 -19.02
N PRO A 227 -12.00 -8.69 -19.74
CA PRO A 227 -13.31 -8.21 -19.27
C PRO A 227 -13.75 -8.79 -17.92
N ALA A 228 -13.15 -9.92 -17.50
CA ALA A 228 -13.45 -10.55 -16.22
C ALA A 228 -12.81 -9.82 -15.03
N PHE A 229 -11.78 -9.00 -15.27
CA PHE A 229 -11.06 -8.27 -14.24
C PHE A 229 -11.27 -6.77 -14.39
N SER A 230 -11.43 -6.07 -13.29
CA SER A 230 -11.62 -4.62 -13.26
C SER A 230 -11.24 -4.07 -11.89
N ASN A 231 -11.15 -2.76 -11.76
CA ASN A 231 -11.28 -2.11 -10.47
C ASN A 231 -12.71 -1.56 -10.37
N VAL A 232 -13.51 -2.12 -9.48
CA VAL A 232 -14.95 -1.75 -9.35
C VAL A 232 -15.18 -0.29 -8.98
N PHE A 233 -14.17 0.38 -8.40
CA PHE A 233 -14.26 1.81 -8.10
C PHE A 233 -14.02 2.69 -9.33
N GLU A 234 -13.29 2.20 -10.35
CA GLU A 234 -12.84 3.01 -11.47
C GLU A 234 -13.99 3.74 -12.19
N PRO A 235 -15.11 3.09 -12.59
CA PRO A 235 -16.20 3.80 -13.27
C PRO A 235 -16.84 4.89 -12.39
N VAL A 236 -16.92 4.64 -11.07
CA VAL A 236 -17.48 5.60 -10.12
C VAL A 236 -16.54 6.78 -9.93
N VAL A 237 -15.24 6.50 -9.74
CA VAL A 237 -14.21 7.54 -9.53
C VAL A 237 -14.02 8.37 -10.80
N GLU A 238 -14.02 7.75 -11.98
CA GLU A 238 -13.92 8.44 -13.28
C GLU A 238 -15.08 9.44 -13.46
N ALA A 239 -16.30 9.07 -13.02
CA ALA A 239 -17.47 9.96 -13.07
C ALA A 239 -17.43 11.09 -12.03
N LEU A 240 -16.87 10.84 -10.84
CA LEU A 240 -16.84 11.81 -9.73
C LEU A 240 -15.63 12.76 -9.78
N ALA A 241 -14.54 12.38 -10.43
CA ALA A 241 -13.28 13.11 -10.44
C ALA A 241 -12.74 13.36 -11.86
N PRO A 242 -13.04 14.51 -12.48
CA PRO A 242 -12.61 14.84 -13.85
C PRO A 242 -11.09 14.74 -14.05
N SER A 243 -10.28 15.04 -13.05
CA SER A 243 -8.82 14.90 -13.12
C SER A 243 -8.38 13.43 -13.26
N VAL A 244 -9.12 12.48 -12.65
CA VAL A 244 -8.89 11.04 -12.83
C VAL A 244 -9.30 10.60 -14.22
N ALA A 245 -10.44 11.07 -14.73
CA ALA A 245 -10.90 10.79 -16.10
C ALA A 245 -9.88 11.29 -17.14
N THR A 246 -9.33 12.50 -16.94
CA THR A 246 -8.29 13.06 -17.81
C THR A 246 -7.02 12.20 -17.78
N ALA A 247 -6.57 11.79 -16.61
CA ALA A 247 -5.39 10.95 -16.47
C ALA A 247 -5.58 9.55 -17.10
N LEU A 248 -6.75 8.93 -16.92
CA LEU A 248 -7.09 7.66 -17.58
C LEU A 248 -7.15 7.81 -19.11
N THR A 249 -7.73 8.89 -19.61
CA THR A 249 -7.78 9.18 -21.06
C THR A 249 -6.38 9.33 -21.64
N TYR A 250 -5.49 10.03 -20.93
CA TYR A 250 -4.08 10.14 -21.33
C TYR A 250 -3.40 8.76 -21.37
N LEU A 251 -3.52 7.95 -20.33
CA LEU A 251 -2.94 6.61 -20.33
C LEU A 251 -3.60 5.69 -21.38
N LYS A 252 -4.89 5.82 -21.66
CA LYS A 252 -5.57 5.10 -22.74
C LYS A 252 -4.99 5.44 -24.12
N SER A 253 -4.56 6.69 -24.36
CA SER A 253 -3.90 7.07 -25.62
C SER A 253 -2.55 6.38 -25.83
N LEU A 254 -1.85 5.98 -24.76
CA LEU A 254 -0.59 5.25 -24.81
C LEU A 254 -0.78 3.74 -24.97
N SER A 255 -1.98 3.22 -24.73
CA SER A 255 -2.28 1.76 -24.75
C SER A 255 -2.03 1.11 -26.13
N THR A 256 -2.19 1.84 -27.22
CA THR A 256 -1.89 1.32 -28.57
C THR A 256 -0.41 1.06 -28.78
N LEU A 257 0.44 1.85 -28.14
CA LEU A 257 1.91 1.70 -28.21
C LEU A 257 2.39 0.60 -27.27
N THR A 258 1.88 0.56 -26.06
CA THR A 258 2.30 -0.42 -25.04
C THR A 258 1.61 -1.78 -25.18
N GLY A 259 0.40 -1.79 -25.73
CA GLY A 259 -0.46 -2.98 -25.76
C GLY A 259 -0.97 -3.40 -24.38
N THR A 260 -1.05 -2.46 -23.45
CA THR A 260 -1.45 -2.71 -22.04
C THR A 260 -2.68 -1.87 -21.68
N THR A 261 -3.35 -2.21 -20.58
CA THR A 261 -4.58 -1.55 -20.14
C THR A 261 -4.31 -0.67 -18.92
N PRO A 262 -4.58 0.65 -18.97
CA PRO A 262 -4.50 1.52 -17.80
C PRO A 262 -5.64 1.22 -16.82
N ARG A 263 -5.41 1.50 -15.54
CA ARG A 263 -6.40 1.26 -14.48
C ARG A 263 -6.17 2.08 -13.23
N LEU A 264 -7.23 2.22 -12.44
CA LEU A 264 -7.19 2.80 -11.11
C LEU A 264 -6.55 1.85 -10.10
N THR A 265 -5.79 2.35 -9.12
CA THR A 265 -5.33 1.55 -7.98
C THR A 265 -6.10 1.88 -6.70
N GLY A 266 -6.50 0.85 -5.95
CA GLY A 266 -7.31 1.03 -4.75
C GLY A 266 -8.60 1.79 -5.02
N SER A 267 -8.95 2.71 -4.14
CA SER A 267 -10.06 3.65 -4.30
C SER A 267 -9.68 4.95 -5.04
N GLY A 268 -8.46 4.99 -5.59
CA GLY A 268 -7.92 6.19 -6.25
C GLY A 268 -7.22 7.14 -5.26
N SER A 269 -6.76 8.30 -5.73
CA SER A 269 -6.92 8.88 -7.10
C SER A 269 -5.91 8.36 -8.13
N CYS A 270 -4.81 7.67 -7.74
CA CYS A 270 -3.79 7.24 -8.69
C CYS A 270 -4.31 6.24 -9.71
N VAL A 271 -3.83 6.43 -10.93
CA VAL A 271 -4.02 5.53 -12.08
C VAL A 271 -2.67 5.10 -12.64
N PHE A 272 -2.59 3.93 -13.24
CA PHE A 272 -1.33 3.43 -13.78
C PHE A 272 -1.50 2.67 -15.10
N LEU A 273 -0.43 2.65 -15.89
CA LEU A 273 -0.29 1.87 -17.11
C LEU A 273 0.87 0.89 -16.94
N PRO A 274 0.66 -0.43 -17.05
CA PRO A 274 1.77 -1.39 -17.13
C PRO A 274 2.63 -1.12 -18.36
N LEU A 275 3.95 -1.22 -18.21
CA LEU A 275 4.91 -0.99 -19.29
C LEU A 275 5.57 -2.32 -19.69
N PRO A 276 5.64 -2.65 -20.98
CA PRO A 276 6.39 -3.81 -21.47
C PRO A 276 7.89 -3.64 -21.22
N LEU A 277 8.52 -4.63 -20.57
CA LEU A 277 9.96 -4.60 -20.27
C LEU A 277 10.81 -5.14 -21.42
N THR A 278 10.24 -5.98 -22.26
CA THR A 278 10.94 -6.70 -23.33
C THR A 278 10.06 -6.82 -24.56
N GLY A 279 10.68 -7.16 -25.69
CA GLY A 279 9.99 -7.36 -26.97
C GLY A 279 9.83 -6.11 -27.81
N SER A 280 9.09 -6.20 -28.89
CA SER A 280 8.89 -5.13 -29.88
C SER A 280 8.14 -3.90 -29.34
N ARG A 281 7.52 -4.02 -28.17
CA ARG A 281 6.78 -2.94 -27.49
C ARG A 281 7.53 -2.36 -26.28
N HIS A 282 8.80 -2.72 -26.10
CA HIS A 282 9.63 -2.11 -25.06
C HIS A 282 9.66 -0.58 -25.23
N VAL A 283 9.42 0.13 -24.13
CA VAL A 283 9.38 1.61 -24.14
C VAL A 283 10.75 2.15 -23.74
N PRO A 284 11.48 2.84 -24.65
CA PRO A 284 12.76 3.46 -24.34
C PRO A 284 12.67 4.56 -23.30
N ALA A 285 13.78 4.84 -22.61
CA ALA A 285 13.82 5.80 -21.50
C ALA A 285 13.49 7.25 -21.91
N ASP A 286 13.90 7.65 -23.11
CA ASP A 286 13.60 8.97 -23.69
C ASP A 286 12.09 9.13 -23.96
N MET A 287 11.45 8.07 -24.45
CA MET A 287 10.00 8.05 -24.65
C MET A 287 9.27 8.11 -23.30
N LEU A 288 9.72 7.39 -22.28
CA LEU A 288 9.16 7.48 -20.92
C LEU A 288 9.28 8.90 -20.36
N SER A 289 10.43 9.54 -20.53
CA SER A 289 10.63 10.93 -20.15
C SER A 289 9.67 11.89 -20.87
N THR A 290 9.47 11.67 -22.16
CA THR A 290 8.49 12.44 -22.96
C THR A 290 7.07 12.24 -22.42
N TRP A 291 6.66 11.02 -22.13
CA TRP A 291 5.33 10.74 -21.58
C TRP A 291 5.13 11.35 -20.19
N GLN A 292 6.17 11.36 -19.33
CA GLN A 292 6.10 12.03 -18.04
C GLN A 292 5.92 13.54 -18.19
N HIS A 293 6.60 14.16 -19.14
CA HIS A 293 6.47 15.60 -19.43
C HIS A 293 5.10 15.99 -19.99
N GLN A 294 4.49 15.10 -20.80
CA GLN A 294 3.17 15.32 -21.40
C GLN A 294 2.02 14.92 -20.49
N ALA A 295 2.31 14.25 -19.36
CA ALA A 295 1.28 13.79 -18.44
C ALA A 295 0.50 14.98 -17.85
N PRO A 296 -0.84 14.90 -17.77
CA PRO A 296 -1.68 15.99 -17.29
C PRO A 296 -1.57 16.23 -15.78
N THR A 297 -0.87 15.34 -15.05
CA THR A 297 -0.69 15.36 -13.60
C THR A 297 0.70 14.84 -13.23
N PRO A 298 1.18 15.04 -11.98
CA PRO A 298 2.45 14.45 -11.54
C PRO A 298 2.51 12.96 -11.84
N SER A 299 3.64 12.50 -12.36
CA SER A 299 3.84 11.13 -12.84
C SER A 299 5.13 10.52 -12.31
N TYR A 300 5.12 9.18 -12.18
CA TYR A 300 6.24 8.39 -11.66
C TYR A 300 6.44 7.16 -12.55
N ILE A 301 7.71 6.85 -12.85
CA ILE A 301 8.07 5.54 -13.39
C ILE A 301 8.49 4.67 -12.22
N VAL A 302 7.75 3.59 -11.99
CA VAL A 302 7.96 2.68 -10.86
C VAL A 302 8.12 1.24 -11.33
N LYS A 303 8.83 0.44 -10.55
CA LYS A 303 9.05 -0.99 -10.81
C LYS A 303 8.52 -1.83 -9.66
N THR A 304 8.22 -3.07 -9.98
CA THR A 304 7.93 -4.06 -8.94
C THR A 304 9.16 -4.33 -8.10
N LEU A 305 8.96 -4.49 -6.81
CA LEU A 305 10.04 -4.92 -5.93
C LEU A 305 10.44 -6.36 -6.26
N ALA A 306 11.75 -6.58 -6.44
CA ALA A 306 12.28 -7.92 -6.67
C ALA A 306 12.06 -8.81 -5.44
N ARG A 307 11.82 -10.12 -5.64
CA ARG A 307 11.84 -11.10 -4.55
C ARG A 307 13.23 -11.09 -3.90
N GLY A 308 13.27 -11.06 -2.57
CA GLY A 308 14.53 -11.01 -1.84
C GLY A 308 15.24 -9.65 -1.85
N SER A 309 14.62 -8.60 -2.41
CA SER A 309 15.13 -7.24 -2.24
C SER A 309 15.29 -6.91 -0.75
N PRO A 310 16.41 -6.29 -0.35
CA PRO A 310 16.56 -5.75 1.00
C PRO A 310 15.40 -4.81 1.38
N ASP A 311 14.85 -4.11 0.40
CA ASP A 311 13.70 -3.22 0.58
C ASP A 311 12.37 -3.95 0.88
N ARG A 312 12.33 -5.29 0.75
CA ARG A 312 11.22 -6.17 1.17
C ARG A 312 11.43 -6.81 2.55
N GLN A 313 12.66 -6.82 3.04
CA GLN A 313 13.03 -7.52 4.26
C GLN A 313 13.40 -6.50 5.32
N ILE A 314 12.54 -6.34 6.32
CA ILE A 314 12.91 -5.73 7.59
C ILE A 314 13.38 -6.82 8.58
N PHE A 315 13.28 -8.11 8.16
CA PHE A 315 13.75 -9.30 8.89
C PHE A 315 14.43 -10.30 7.96
#